data_fb0d454b8c6593c4276e7f4e08fc737c
#
_entry.id   fb0d454b8c6593c4276e7f4e08fc737c
#
_cell.length_a   1.000
_cell.length_b   1.000
_cell.length_c   1.000
_cell.angle_alpha   90.00
_cell.angle_beta   90.00
_cell.angle_gamma   90.00
#
_symmetry.space_group_name_H-M   'P 1'
#
loop_
_entity.id
_entity.type
_entity.pdbx_description
1 polymer ?
#
loop_
_entity_poly.entity_id
_entity_poly.type
_entity_poly.pdbx_seq_one_letter_code
_entity_poly.pdbx_strand_id
1 'polypeptide(L)'
;MKFHETHFDEYIKKCNSLNIHEKHKCYYKKFPDKLEDLKNLIFYGPSGCGKYTQMLWSIKKYSPSNLKYEKKICISYNKSYHYFMVSDIHVEIDLSLLGCTSKLLWNEIYKSLINIFTSSMNNICIIVCKNFQDIHNELLENFYSYM
;
A
#
# COMPACT_ATOMS: atom_id res chain seq x y z
N MET A 1 20.34 13.54 14.96
CA MET A 1 20.31 12.39 14.06
C MET A 1 19.29 12.69 12.97
N LYS A 2 19.68 12.88 11.71
CA LYS A 2 18.72 13.04 10.62
C LYS A 2 18.24 11.64 10.27
N PHE A 3 16.97 11.33 10.55
CA PHE A 3 16.33 10.14 10.02
C PHE A 3 16.17 10.32 8.51
N HIS A 4 16.92 9.56 7.73
CA HIS A 4 16.69 9.48 6.30
C HIS A 4 15.44 8.62 6.10
N GLU A 5 14.36 9.22 5.60
CA GLU A 5 13.20 8.47 5.14
C GLU A 5 13.66 7.62 3.95
N THR A 6 13.38 6.32 4.00
CA THR A 6 13.72 5.41 2.90
C THR A 6 12.61 5.48 1.86
N HIS A 7 12.98 5.83 0.63
CA HIS A 7 12.05 5.98 -0.49
C HIS A 7 11.71 4.63 -1.14
N PHE A 8 10.57 4.52 -1.83
CA PHE A 8 10.11 3.29 -2.47
C PHE A 8 11.17 2.68 -3.40
N ASP A 9 11.83 3.51 -4.19
CA ASP A 9 12.85 3.07 -5.14
C ASP A 9 14.10 2.50 -4.45
N GLU A 10 14.44 2.93 -3.25
CA GLU A 10 15.55 2.40 -2.47
C GLU A 10 15.28 0.95 -2.01
N TYR A 11 14.05 0.64 -1.58
CA TYR A 11 13.64 -0.73 -1.27
C TYR A 11 13.76 -1.65 -2.49
N ILE A 12 13.33 -1.14 -3.65
CA ILE A 12 13.40 -1.87 -4.92
C ILE A 12 14.86 -2.11 -5.33
N LYS A 13 15.72 -1.08 -5.23
CA LYS A 13 17.15 -1.21 -5.52
C LYS A 13 17.81 -2.25 -4.61
N LYS A 14 17.52 -2.22 -3.31
CA LYS A 14 18.01 -3.22 -2.36
C LYS A 14 17.52 -4.62 -2.69
N CYS A 15 16.26 -4.79 -3.09
CA CYS A 15 15.72 -6.07 -3.54
C CYS A 15 16.41 -6.59 -4.81
N ASN A 16 16.79 -5.72 -5.72
CA ASN A 16 17.51 -6.11 -6.94
C ASN A 16 18.95 -6.56 -6.65
N SER A 17 19.61 -5.94 -5.65
CA SER A 17 20.99 -6.31 -5.25
C SER A 17 21.04 -7.58 -4.40
N LEU A 18 20.09 -7.75 -3.48
CA LEU A 18 20.01 -8.90 -2.59
C LEU A 18 18.54 -9.32 -2.42
N ASN A 19 18.07 -10.23 -3.25
CA ASN A 19 16.73 -10.78 -3.12
C ASN A 19 16.75 -12.13 -2.39
N ILE A 20 16.37 -12.12 -1.14
CA ILE A 20 16.25 -13.32 -0.30
C ILE A 20 15.14 -14.27 -0.81
N HIS A 21 14.19 -13.75 -1.58
CA HIS A 21 13.01 -14.48 -2.07
C HIS A 21 12.99 -14.64 -3.60
N GLU A 22 14.07 -15.13 -4.18
CA GLU A 22 14.17 -15.29 -5.64
C GLU A 22 13.05 -16.13 -6.26
N LYS A 23 12.57 -17.13 -5.52
CA LYS A 23 11.44 -17.98 -5.95
C LYS A 23 10.17 -17.19 -6.20
N HIS A 24 9.95 -16.09 -5.50
CA HIS A 24 8.76 -15.23 -5.69
C HIS A 24 8.77 -14.52 -7.05
N LYS A 25 9.90 -14.27 -7.65
CA LYS A 25 9.99 -13.70 -9.01
C LYS A 25 9.17 -14.48 -10.03
N CYS A 26 9.12 -15.82 -9.90
CA CYS A 26 8.34 -16.67 -10.79
C CYS A 26 6.83 -16.45 -10.64
N TYR A 27 6.36 -16.17 -9.42
CA TYR A 27 4.95 -15.86 -9.18
C TYR A 27 4.57 -14.50 -9.74
N TYR A 28 5.39 -13.47 -9.54
CA TYR A 28 5.12 -12.12 -10.04
C TYR A 28 5.12 -12.03 -11.57
N LYS A 29 5.87 -12.88 -12.27
CA LYS A 29 5.81 -13.00 -13.73
C LYS A 29 4.46 -13.49 -14.24
N LYS A 30 3.69 -14.20 -13.41
CA LYS A 30 2.36 -14.72 -13.74
C LYS A 30 1.24 -13.71 -13.46
N PHE A 31 1.57 -12.56 -12.89
CA PHE A 31 0.58 -11.51 -12.63
C PHE A 31 0.06 -10.96 -13.96
N PRO A 32 -1.23 -10.57 -14.01
CA PRO A 32 -1.83 -10.00 -15.21
C PRO A 32 -1.07 -8.75 -15.67
N ASP A 33 -1.18 -8.42 -16.95
CA ASP A 33 -0.52 -7.23 -17.49
C ASP A 33 -1.28 -5.97 -17.12
N LYS A 34 -2.59 -6.06 -16.97
CA LYS A 34 -3.43 -4.94 -16.53
C LYS A 34 -3.63 -4.98 -15.02
N LEU A 35 -3.58 -3.80 -14.39
CA LEU A 35 -3.81 -3.64 -12.97
C LEU A 35 -5.24 -4.04 -12.55
N GLU A 36 -6.21 -3.82 -13.44
CA GLU A 36 -7.64 -4.15 -13.23
C GLU A 36 -7.87 -5.64 -12.96
N ASP A 37 -7.06 -6.49 -13.57
CA ASP A 37 -7.17 -7.94 -13.46
C ASP A 37 -6.37 -8.50 -12.26
N LEU A 38 -5.64 -7.64 -11.52
CA LEU A 38 -4.85 -8.05 -10.37
C LEU A 38 -5.77 -8.38 -9.20
N LYS A 39 -5.73 -9.64 -8.76
CA LYS A 39 -6.47 -10.09 -7.57
C LYS A 39 -5.86 -9.54 -6.28
N ASN A 40 -6.65 -9.51 -5.21
CA ASN A 40 -6.17 -9.17 -3.88
C ASN A 40 -5.01 -10.08 -3.47
N LEU A 41 -3.96 -9.49 -2.89
CA LEU A 41 -2.73 -10.16 -2.50
C LEU A 41 -2.54 -10.07 -0.99
N ILE A 42 -2.11 -11.16 -0.37
CA ILE A 42 -1.74 -11.19 1.04
C ILE A 42 -0.27 -11.59 1.15
N PHE A 43 0.55 -10.69 1.74
CA PHE A 43 1.94 -10.95 2.07
C PHE A 43 2.02 -11.35 3.55
N TYR A 44 2.20 -12.63 3.81
CA TYR A 44 2.26 -13.18 5.15
C TYR A 44 3.68 -13.67 5.49
N GLY A 45 4.06 -13.54 6.76
CA GLY A 45 5.36 -14.00 7.26
C GLY A 45 5.82 -13.23 8.51
N PRO A 46 6.91 -13.66 9.16
CA PRO A 46 7.43 -13.03 10.36
C PRO A 46 7.91 -11.59 10.11
N SER A 47 8.10 -10.83 11.19
CA SER A 47 8.66 -9.49 11.10
C SER A 47 10.07 -9.53 10.48
N GLY A 48 10.44 -8.50 9.71
CA GLY A 48 11.76 -8.36 9.12
C GLY A 48 12.06 -9.25 7.89
N CYS A 49 11.15 -10.16 7.48
CA CYS A 49 11.41 -11.06 6.34
C CYS A 49 11.26 -10.41 4.95
N GLY A 50 11.15 -9.08 4.86
CA GLY A 50 11.11 -8.36 3.58
C GLY A 50 9.75 -8.31 2.89
N LYS A 51 8.63 -8.56 3.59
CA LYS A 51 7.27 -8.49 3.03
C LYS A 51 7.00 -7.18 2.28
N TYR A 52 7.35 -6.07 2.90
CA TYR A 52 7.16 -4.74 2.34
C TYR A 52 7.93 -4.56 1.03
N THR A 53 9.20 -4.95 1.01
CA THR A 53 10.03 -4.90 -0.20
C THR A 53 9.46 -5.78 -1.31
N GLN A 54 8.96 -6.99 -0.98
CA GLN A 54 8.36 -7.89 -1.95
C GLN A 54 7.03 -7.32 -2.49
N MET A 55 6.23 -6.68 -1.65
CA MET A 55 5.01 -5.99 -2.06
C MET A 55 5.33 -4.88 -3.07
N LEU A 56 6.24 -3.96 -2.75
CA LEU A 56 6.65 -2.88 -3.66
C LEU A 56 7.20 -3.44 -4.97
N TRP A 57 8.02 -4.48 -4.91
CA TRP A 57 8.60 -5.11 -6.09
C TRP A 57 7.52 -5.75 -6.97
N SER A 58 6.48 -6.35 -6.38
CA SER A 58 5.39 -7.00 -7.11
C SER A 58 4.51 -6.02 -7.88
N ILE A 59 4.24 -4.82 -7.32
CA ILE A 59 3.38 -3.81 -7.95
C ILE A 59 4.13 -2.86 -8.87
N LYS A 60 5.46 -2.85 -8.82
CA LYS A 60 6.31 -1.95 -9.61
C LYS A 60 5.99 -1.96 -11.10
N LYS A 61 5.67 -3.13 -11.68
CA LYS A 61 5.41 -3.27 -13.11
C LYS A 61 4.20 -2.44 -13.58
N TYR A 62 3.27 -2.12 -12.68
CA TYR A 62 2.08 -1.35 -12.98
C TYR A 62 2.29 0.16 -12.87
N SER A 63 3.40 0.59 -12.26
CA SER A 63 3.73 1.99 -12.06
C SER A 63 4.45 2.56 -13.28
N PRO A 64 3.89 3.58 -13.97
CA PRO A 64 4.55 4.29 -15.06
C PRO A 64 5.89 4.90 -14.62
N SER A 65 5.98 5.38 -13.36
CA SER A 65 7.18 5.95 -12.79
C SER A 65 8.14 4.92 -12.19
N ASN A 66 7.80 3.61 -12.20
CA ASN A 66 8.53 2.56 -11.49
C ASN A 66 8.62 2.79 -9.98
N LEU A 67 7.59 3.40 -9.37
CA LEU A 67 7.53 3.81 -7.96
C LEU A 67 8.64 4.78 -7.56
N LYS A 68 9.10 5.61 -8.50
CA LYS A 68 10.14 6.60 -8.24
C LYS A 68 9.62 7.79 -7.43
N TYR A 69 8.35 8.16 -7.64
CA TYR A 69 7.73 9.30 -6.98
C TYR A 69 6.86 8.85 -5.82
N GLU A 70 7.06 9.50 -4.69
CA GLU A 70 6.24 9.34 -3.50
C GLU A 70 5.76 10.71 -3.02
N LYS A 71 4.58 10.73 -2.45
CA LYS A 71 3.96 11.91 -1.88
C LYS A 71 3.31 11.56 -0.56
N LYS A 72 3.49 12.43 0.44
CA LYS A 72 2.80 12.32 1.71
C LYS A 72 1.53 13.15 1.65
N ILE A 73 0.38 12.50 1.85
CA ILE A 73 -0.91 13.17 1.98
C ILE A 73 -1.34 13.22 3.44
N CYS A 74 -2.12 14.24 3.78
CA CYS A 74 -2.66 14.44 5.11
C CYS A 74 -4.17 14.49 5.04
N ILE A 75 -4.84 13.66 5.85
CA ILE A 75 -6.28 13.66 6.01
C ILE A 75 -6.58 14.02 7.46
N SER A 76 -7.40 15.06 7.67
CA SER A 76 -7.82 15.48 9.00
C SER A 76 -9.14 14.81 9.38
N TYR A 77 -9.19 14.20 10.55
CA TYR A 77 -10.40 13.62 11.14
C TYR A 77 -10.44 13.86 12.64
N ASN A 78 -11.56 14.36 13.16
CA ASN A 78 -11.75 14.64 14.60
C ASN A 78 -10.59 15.42 15.25
N LYS A 79 -10.12 16.49 14.59
CA LYS A 79 -8.98 17.31 15.05
C LYS A 79 -7.63 16.57 15.08
N SER A 80 -7.57 15.35 14.56
CA SER A 80 -6.33 14.56 14.40
C SER A 80 -5.91 14.57 12.94
N TYR A 81 -4.59 14.52 12.70
CA TYR A 81 -4.01 14.48 11.36
C TYR A 81 -3.44 13.09 11.10
N HIS A 82 -3.88 12.47 10.02
CA HIS A 82 -3.41 11.16 9.58
C HIS A 82 -2.62 11.32 8.28
N TYR A 83 -1.43 10.74 8.25
CA TYR A 83 -0.51 10.85 7.13
C TYR A 83 -0.39 9.52 6.40
N PHE A 84 -0.49 9.56 5.07
CA PHE A 84 -0.40 8.39 4.21
C PHE A 84 0.63 8.62 3.12
N MET A 85 1.39 7.56 2.79
CA MET A 85 2.32 7.59 1.66
C MET A 85 1.57 7.15 0.41
N VAL A 86 1.75 7.90 -0.68
CA VAL A 86 1.05 7.69 -1.95
C VAL A 86 2.08 7.69 -3.07
N SER A 87 1.94 6.74 -3.98
CA SER A 87 2.62 6.75 -5.28
C SER A 87 1.65 7.07 -6.41
N ASP A 88 2.11 6.93 -7.63
CA ASP A 88 1.29 7.05 -8.84
C ASP A 88 0.20 5.97 -8.98
N ILE A 89 0.35 4.81 -8.32
CA ILE A 89 -0.58 3.67 -8.42
C ILE A 89 -1.08 3.13 -7.08
N HIS A 90 -0.46 3.49 -5.94
CA HIS A 90 -0.85 2.91 -4.66
C HIS A 90 -0.84 3.93 -3.52
N VAL A 91 -1.59 3.61 -2.47
CA VAL A 91 -1.60 4.31 -1.19
C VAL A 91 -1.33 3.30 -0.08
N GLU A 92 -0.54 3.71 0.93
CA GLU A 92 -0.23 2.90 2.09
C GLU A 92 -1.01 3.39 3.31
N ILE A 93 -1.73 2.47 3.95
CA ILE A 93 -2.51 2.70 5.16
C ILE A 93 -2.04 1.74 6.22
N ASP A 94 -1.56 2.28 7.34
CA ASP A 94 -1.20 1.47 8.51
C ASP A 94 -2.43 1.31 9.41
N LEU A 95 -2.99 0.09 9.45
CA LEU A 95 -4.21 -0.19 10.18
C LEU A 95 -4.02 -0.13 11.70
N SER A 96 -2.80 -0.35 12.20
CA SER A 96 -2.49 -0.20 13.62
C SER A 96 -2.64 1.23 14.14
N LEU A 97 -2.55 2.23 13.25
CA LEU A 97 -2.66 3.64 13.59
C LEU A 97 -4.09 4.21 13.53
N LEU A 98 -5.07 3.43 13.06
CA LEU A 98 -6.45 3.90 12.92
C LEU A 98 -7.23 3.90 14.24
N GLY A 99 -6.85 3.08 15.20
CA GLY A 99 -7.46 3.02 16.54
C GLY A 99 -8.92 2.57 16.57
N CYS A 100 -9.61 2.88 17.65
CA CYS A 100 -11.00 2.46 17.89
C CYS A 100 -12.03 3.12 16.94
N THR A 101 -11.70 4.26 16.34
CA THR A 101 -12.57 4.96 15.37
C THR A 101 -12.28 4.53 13.92
N SER A 102 -11.59 3.42 13.75
CA SER A 102 -11.08 2.94 12.46
C SER A 102 -12.12 2.85 11.35
N LYS A 103 -13.34 2.41 11.65
CA LYS A 103 -14.43 2.31 10.67
C LYS A 103 -14.86 3.67 10.09
N LEU A 104 -15.04 4.67 10.94
CA LEU A 104 -15.44 6.00 10.51
C LEU A 104 -14.29 6.72 9.80
N LEU A 105 -13.09 6.62 10.35
CA LEU A 105 -11.89 7.18 9.75
C LEU A 105 -11.61 6.55 8.39
N TRP A 106 -11.80 5.24 8.24
CA TRP A 106 -11.66 4.52 6.97
C TRP A 106 -12.59 5.08 5.89
N ASN A 107 -13.85 5.35 6.22
CA ASN A 107 -14.80 5.94 5.28
C ASN A 107 -14.33 7.30 4.77
N GLU A 108 -13.78 8.15 5.64
CA GLU A 108 -13.24 9.46 5.23
C GLU A 108 -11.96 9.31 4.40
N ILE A 109 -11.08 8.39 4.77
CA ILE A 109 -9.90 8.04 3.98
C ILE A 109 -10.33 7.59 2.58
N TYR A 110 -11.26 6.64 2.48
CA TYR A 110 -11.73 6.08 1.23
C TYR A 110 -12.34 7.15 0.31
N LYS A 111 -13.20 8.02 0.82
CA LYS A 111 -13.75 9.17 0.06
C LYS A 111 -12.65 10.09 -0.45
N SER A 112 -11.67 10.41 0.41
CA SER A 112 -10.56 11.27 0.03
C SER A 112 -9.69 10.65 -1.06
N LEU A 113 -9.45 9.34 -0.99
CA LEU A 113 -8.72 8.60 -2.00
C LEU A 113 -9.46 8.57 -3.35
N ILE A 114 -10.77 8.33 -3.35
CA ILE A 114 -11.57 8.42 -4.57
C ILE A 114 -11.38 9.78 -5.23
N ASN A 115 -11.51 10.88 -4.48
CA ASN A 115 -11.35 12.23 -5.02
C ASN A 115 -9.94 12.47 -5.60
N ILE A 116 -8.89 11.94 -4.97
CA ILE A 116 -7.51 12.08 -5.43
C ILE A 116 -7.28 11.28 -6.73
N PHE A 117 -7.75 10.03 -6.77
CA PHE A 117 -7.47 9.14 -7.90
C PHE A 117 -8.41 9.36 -9.09
N THR A 118 -9.66 9.78 -8.89
CA THR A 118 -10.56 10.17 -9.99
C THR A 118 -10.07 11.43 -10.73
N SER A 119 -9.34 12.30 -10.06
CA SER A 119 -8.70 13.46 -10.70
C SER A 119 -7.39 13.12 -11.43
N SER A 120 -6.86 11.91 -11.24
CA SER A 120 -5.68 11.42 -11.94
C SER A 120 -6.05 10.68 -13.22
N MET A 121 -5.11 10.58 -14.18
CA MET A 121 -5.35 9.87 -15.45
C MET A 121 -5.63 8.37 -15.26
N ASN A 122 -5.18 7.78 -14.13
CA ASN A 122 -5.40 6.39 -13.80
C ASN A 122 -6.50 6.30 -12.75
N ASN A 123 -7.70 5.86 -13.13
CA ASN A 123 -8.86 5.69 -12.24
C ASN A 123 -8.72 4.49 -11.28
N ILE A 124 -7.58 3.82 -11.22
CA ILE A 124 -7.35 2.61 -10.45
C ILE A 124 -6.22 2.85 -9.45
N CYS A 125 -6.45 2.42 -8.21
CA CYS A 125 -5.49 2.55 -7.12
C CYS A 125 -5.38 1.24 -6.34
N ILE A 126 -4.16 0.86 -5.98
CA ILE A 126 -3.89 -0.22 -5.04
C ILE A 126 -3.91 0.34 -3.63
N ILE A 127 -4.73 -0.21 -2.75
CA ILE A 127 -4.68 0.12 -1.33
C ILE A 127 -3.81 -0.94 -0.62
N VAL A 128 -2.71 -0.48 -0.03
CA VAL A 128 -1.79 -1.32 0.71
C VAL A 128 -2.08 -1.17 2.20
N CYS A 129 -2.67 -2.21 2.79
CA CYS A 129 -2.96 -2.26 4.22
C CYS A 129 -1.78 -2.88 4.97
N LYS A 130 -1.04 -2.06 5.72
CA LYS A 130 0.04 -2.53 6.60
C LYS A 130 -0.51 -2.92 7.96
N ASN A 131 0.18 -3.86 8.63
CA ASN A 131 -0.17 -4.37 9.95
C ASN A 131 -1.64 -4.85 10.03
N PHE A 132 -2.05 -5.63 9.00
CA PHE A 132 -3.44 -6.08 8.85
C PHE A 132 -3.92 -6.93 10.04
N GLN A 133 -3.02 -7.59 10.76
CA GLN A 133 -3.33 -8.34 11.97
C GLN A 133 -3.86 -7.46 13.11
N ASP A 134 -3.60 -6.15 13.07
CA ASP A 134 -4.02 -5.19 14.10
C ASP A 134 -5.35 -4.49 13.73
N ILE A 135 -6.04 -4.99 12.70
CA ILE A 135 -7.32 -4.44 12.24
C ILE A 135 -8.39 -4.63 13.33
N HIS A 136 -9.18 -3.59 13.57
CA HIS A 136 -10.32 -3.67 14.47
C HIS A 136 -11.47 -4.47 13.83
N ASN A 137 -12.17 -5.30 14.60
CA ASN A 137 -13.23 -6.20 14.10
C ASN A 137 -14.31 -5.48 13.28
N GLU A 138 -14.77 -4.31 13.71
CA GLU A 138 -15.76 -3.52 12.98
C GLU A 138 -15.29 -3.09 11.59
N LEU A 139 -14.00 -2.81 11.45
CA LEU A 139 -13.40 -2.47 10.17
C LEU A 139 -13.19 -3.71 9.31
N LEU A 140 -12.83 -4.85 9.93
CA LEU A 140 -12.67 -6.13 9.23
C LEU A 140 -13.95 -6.55 8.51
N GLU A 141 -15.12 -6.33 9.10
CA GLU A 141 -16.42 -6.59 8.45
C GLU A 141 -16.59 -5.79 7.15
N ASN A 142 -16.12 -4.55 7.11
CA ASN A 142 -16.14 -3.75 5.89
C ASN A 142 -15.22 -4.34 4.80
N PHE A 143 -14.07 -4.90 5.18
CA PHE A 143 -13.14 -5.51 4.23
C PHE A 143 -13.71 -6.75 3.53
N TYR A 144 -14.60 -7.50 4.18
CA TYR A 144 -15.30 -8.61 3.52
C TYR A 144 -16.15 -8.18 2.32
N SER A 145 -16.60 -6.92 2.30
CA SER A 145 -17.36 -6.39 1.16
C SER A 145 -16.48 -5.99 -0.04
N TYR A 146 -15.17 -5.87 0.17
CA TYR A 146 -14.21 -5.53 -0.90
C TYR A 146 -13.51 -6.76 -1.51
N MET A 147 -13.67 -7.93 -0.91
CA MET A 147 -13.08 -9.19 -1.37
C MET A 147 -14.02 -9.95 -2.31
#